data_f4383d2bc5cf549085889145ebb3b288
#
_entry.id   f4383d2bc5cf549085889145ebb3b288
#
_cell.length_a   1.000
_cell.length_b   1.000
_cell.length_c   1.000
_cell.angle_alpha   90.00
_cell.angle_beta   90.00
_cell.angle_gamma   90.00
#
_symmetry.space_group_name_H-M   'P 1'
#
loop_
_entity.id
_entity.type
_entity.pdbx_description
1 polymer ?
#
loop_
_entity_poly.entity_id
_entity_poly.type
_entity_poly.pdbx_seq_one_letter_code
_entity_poly.pdbx_strand_id
1 'polypeptide(L)'
;LHNMPGIPLGTFAVRKGPAMAAADRFIIDIEGKGGHGAMPHLCVDPVQAGFAIGLAMQTIVSRNVDPIESAVVSITSVKAGEAFN
;
A
#
# COMPACT_ATOMS: atom_id res chain seq x y z
N LEU A 1 -21.28 13.39 -0.78
CA LEU A 1 -21.55 13.63 0.65
C LEU A 1 -20.83 12.60 1.48
N HIS A 2 -20.16 13.06 2.53
CA HIS A 2 -19.51 12.20 3.52
C HIS A 2 -20.02 12.56 4.91
N ASN A 3 -20.13 11.58 5.78
CA ASN A 3 -20.30 11.79 7.20
C ASN A 3 -18.91 12.01 7.80
N MET A 4 -18.68 13.21 8.35
CA MET A 4 -17.35 13.62 8.85
C MET A 4 -17.37 13.71 10.36
N PRO A 5 -16.68 12.81 11.07
CA PRO A 5 -16.46 12.96 12.50
C PRO A 5 -15.77 14.30 12.83
N GLY A 6 -16.17 14.93 13.90
CA GLY A 6 -15.60 16.21 14.32
C GLY A 6 -16.33 17.46 13.79
N ILE A 7 -17.33 17.29 12.93
CA ILE A 7 -18.26 18.37 12.57
C ILE A 7 -19.47 18.28 13.49
N PRO A 8 -19.96 19.41 14.08
CA PRO A 8 -21.12 19.40 14.95
C PRO A 8 -22.36 18.81 14.27
N LEU A 9 -23.14 18.04 15.02
CA LEU A 9 -24.37 17.43 14.55
C LEU A 9 -25.33 18.48 13.98
N GLY A 10 -25.95 18.17 12.85
CA GLY A 10 -26.90 19.05 12.17
C GLY A 10 -26.27 20.19 11.37
N THR A 11 -24.95 20.19 11.21
CA THR A 11 -24.24 21.18 10.40
C THR A 11 -23.69 20.60 9.11
N PHE A 12 -23.44 21.47 8.15
CA PHE A 12 -22.72 21.15 6.92
C PHE A 12 -21.46 21.99 6.83
N ALA A 13 -20.36 21.37 6.39
CA ALA A 13 -19.13 22.07 6.10
C ALA A 13 -18.91 22.14 4.58
N VAL A 14 -18.62 23.33 4.09
CA VAL A 14 -18.28 23.60 2.69
C VAL A 14 -16.99 24.43 2.68
N ARG A 15 -16.04 24.05 1.82
CA ARG A 15 -14.81 24.82 1.63
C ARG A 15 -14.60 25.13 0.15
N LYS A 16 -13.94 26.25 -0.12
CA LYS A 16 -13.44 26.55 -1.45
C LYS A 16 -12.18 25.72 -1.71
N GLY A 17 -12.12 25.06 -2.88
CA GLY A 17 -11.00 24.19 -3.25
C GLY A 17 -11.16 22.74 -2.77
N PRO A 18 -10.14 21.92 -2.90
CA PRO A 18 -10.18 20.50 -2.55
C PRO A 18 -10.51 20.28 -1.07
N ALA A 19 -11.50 19.45 -0.81
CA ALA A 19 -11.92 19.07 0.54
C ALA A 19 -11.35 17.72 0.98
N MET A 20 -11.00 16.86 0.02
CA MET A 20 -10.44 15.52 0.23
C MET A 20 -9.36 15.24 -0.80
N ALA A 21 -8.44 14.37 -0.46
CA ALA A 21 -7.45 13.85 -1.40
C ALA A 21 -8.09 12.89 -2.40
N ALA A 22 -7.48 12.74 -3.56
CA ALA A 22 -7.76 11.63 -4.46
C ALA A 22 -7.31 10.30 -3.81
N ALA A 23 -7.98 9.21 -4.16
CA ALA A 23 -7.60 7.88 -3.72
C ALA A 23 -7.60 6.93 -4.92
N ASP A 24 -6.48 6.27 -5.08
CA ASP A 24 -6.26 5.27 -6.12
C ASP A 24 -5.96 3.91 -5.49
N ARG A 25 -6.25 2.85 -6.22
CA ARG A 25 -5.90 1.49 -5.85
C ARG A 25 -5.09 0.86 -6.96
N PHE A 26 -4.02 0.18 -6.57
CA PHE A 26 -3.21 -0.64 -7.47
C PHE A 26 -3.05 -2.04 -6.90
N ILE A 27 -2.75 -2.98 -7.76
CA ILE A 27 -2.48 -4.38 -7.44
C ILE A 27 -1.12 -4.71 -8.02
N ILE A 28 -0.31 -5.41 -7.24
CA ILE A 28 0.98 -5.94 -7.68
C ILE A 28 0.88 -7.46 -7.61
N ASP A 29 0.91 -8.10 -8.76
CA ASP A 29 1.01 -9.55 -8.87
C ASP A 29 2.47 -9.93 -9.08
N ILE A 30 2.98 -10.81 -8.22
CA ILE A 30 4.39 -11.23 -8.25
C ILE A 30 4.40 -12.72 -8.53
N GLU A 31 4.84 -13.06 -9.73
CA GLU A 31 5.01 -14.44 -10.14
C GLU A 31 6.43 -14.92 -9.85
N GLY A 32 6.54 -16.10 -9.27
CA GLY A 32 7.79 -16.73 -8.93
C GLY A 32 7.87 -18.17 -9.42
N LYS A 33 8.90 -18.88 -8.97
CA LYS A 33 9.07 -20.29 -9.19
C LYS A 33 9.18 -21.01 -7.85
N GLY A 34 8.18 -21.79 -7.51
CA GLY A 34 8.15 -22.58 -6.29
C GLY A 34 9.22 -23.67 -6.26
N GLY A 35 9.50 -24.18 -5.06
CA GLY A 35 10.42 -25.26 -4.82
C GLY A 35 10.51 -25.61 -3.33
N HIS A 36 11.46 -26.46 -2.99
CA HIS A 36 11.66 -26.90 -1.62
C HIS A 36 12.21 -25.78 -0.74
N GLY A 37 11.63 -25.52 0.42
CA GLY A 37 12.05 -24.46 1.34
C GLY A 37 13.52 -24.51 1.78
N ALA A 38 14.14 -25.71 1.81
CA ALA A 38 15.56 -25.86 2.10
C ALA A 38 16.48 -25.66 0.88
N MET A 39 15.93 -25.43 -0.31
CA MET A 39 16.67 -25.25 -1.56
C MET A 39 16.30 -23.93 -2.27
N PRO A 40 16.42 -22.78 -1.58
CA PRO A 40 15.99 -21.48 -2.14
C PRO A 40 16.78 -21.09 -3.40
N HIS A 41 18.01 -21.58 -3.55
CA HIS A 41 18.85 -21.32 -4.72
C HIS A 41 18.33 -21.94 -6.03
N LEU A 42 17.35 -22.84 -5.95
CA LEU A 42 16.67 -23.45 -7.10
C LEU A 42 15.32 -22.81 -7.41
N CYS A 43 14.91 -21.83 -6.62
CA CYS A 43 13.60 -21.19 -6.67
C CYS A 43 13.73 -19.72 -7.12
N VAL A 44 12.59 -19.13 -7.43
CA VAL A 44 12.42 -17.68 -7.52
C VAL A 44 11.35 -17.31 -6.51
N ASP A 45 11.76 -16.79 -5.36
CA ASP A 45 10.88 -16.56 -4.22
C ASP A 45 10.06 -15.28 -4.38
N PRO A 46 8.75 -15.38 -4.68
CA PRO A 46 7.90 -14.20 -4.83
C PRO A 46 7.54 -13.56 -3.49
N VAL A 47 7.58 -14.32 -2.39
CA VAL A 47 7.27 -13.81 -1.05
C VAL A 47 8.35 -12.85 -0.59
N GLN A 48 9.62 -13.24 -0.78
CA GLN A 48 10.76 -12.38 -0.48
C GLN A 48 10.75 -11.11 -1.33
N ALA A 49 10.43 -11.23 -2.62
CA ALA A 49 10.28 -10.08 -3.51
C ALA A 49 9.15 -9.14 -3.03
N GLY A 50 8.02 -9.71 -2.62
CA GLY A 50 6.89 -8.94 -2.08
C GLY A 50 7.26 -8.16 -0.82
N PHE A 51 8.01 -8.74 0.09
CA PHE A 51 8.49 -8.03 1.29
C PHE A 51 9.44 -6.90 0.93
N ALA A 52 10.36 -7.12 0.00
CA ALA A 52 11.28 -6.08 -0.46
C ALA A 52 10.54 -4.91 -1.14
N ILE A 53 9.57 -5.20 -1.99
CA ILE A 53 8.70 -4.19 -2.62
C ILE A 53 7.93 -3.43 -1.54
N GLY A 54 7.33 -4.13 -0.59
CA GLY A 54 6.56 -3.52 0.48
C GLY A 54 7.38 -2.53 1.31
N LEU A 55 8.61 -2.88 1.65
CA LEU A 55 9.53 -1.98 2.34
C LEU A 55 9.92 -0.77 1.47
N ALA A 56 10.26 -1.02 0.20
CA ALA A 56 10.63 0.04 -0.72
C ALA A 56 9.49 1.05 -0.94
N MET A 57 8.24 0.59 -1.02
CA MET A 57 7.07 1.46 -1.19
C MET A 57 6.93 2.50 -0.08
N GLN A 58 7.35 2.19 1.15
CA GLN A 58 7.29 3.15 2.26
C GLN A 58 8.23 4.34 2.06
N THR A 59 9.23 4.19 1.19
CA THR A 59 10.15 5.29 0.87
C THR A 59 9.59 6.29 -0.14
N ILE A 60 8.52 5.95 -0.85
CA ILE A 60 7.91 6.84 -1.86
C ILE A 60 7.52 8.17 -1.22
N VAL A 61 6.77 8.14 -0.13
CA VAL A 61 6.34 9.38 0.55
C VAL A 61 7.54 10.11 1.13
N SER A 62 8.45 9.41 1.81
CA SER A 62 9.56 10.04 2.52
C SER A 62 10.69 10.58 1.61
N ARG A 63 10.77 10.15 0.34
CA ARG A 63 11.86 10.47 -0.55
C ARG A 63 11.45 11.10 -1.89
N ASN A 64 10.19 10.94 -2.30
CA ASN A 64 9.73 11.36 -3.62
C ASN A 64 8.59 12.39 -3.57
N VAL A 65 7.98 12.59 -2.42
CA VAL A 65 6.94 13.61 -2.22
C VAL A 65 7.56 14.84 -1.59
N ASP A 66 7.20 16.02 -2.09
CA ASP A 66 7.64 17.29 -1.51
C ASP A 66 7.22 17.35 -0.03
N PRO A 67 8.10 17.77 0.89
CA PRO A 67 7.80 17.83 2.32
C PRO A 67 6.59 18.69 2.72
N ILE A 68 6.19 19.63 1.87
CA ILE A 68 5.01 20.46 2.10
C ILE A 68 3.73 19.89 1.47
N GLU A 69 3.85 18.85 0.68
CA GLU A 69 2.72 18.12 0.08
C GLU A 69 2.32 16.91 0.95
N SER A 70 1.06 16.50 0.83
CA SER A 70 0.55 15.36 1.56
C SER A 70 0.26 14.19 0.65
N ALA A 71 0.85 13.04 0.94
CA ALA A 71 0.55 11.79 0.29
C ALA A 71 0.61 10.63 1.29
N VAL A 72 -0.14 9.58 0.99
CA VAL A 72 -0.16 8.34 1.77
C VAL A 72 -0.04 7.16 0.82
N VAL A 73 0.85 6.23 1.14
CA VAL A 73 0.96 4.94 0.45
C VAL A 73 0.77 3.84 1.49
N SER A 74 -0.28 3.04 1.34
CA SER A 74 -0.62 1.98 2.27
C SER A 74 -0.72 0.63 1.58
N ILE A 75 -0.15 -0.40 2.21
CA ILE A 75 -0.39 -1.80 1.84
C ILE A 75 -1.57 -2.28 2.67
N THR A 76 -2.71 -2.48 2.03
CA THR A 76 -3.96 -2.80 2.71
C THR A 76 -4.30 -4.29 2.68
N SER A 77 -3.66 -5.06 1.80
CA SER A 77 -3.86 -6.50 1.71
C SER A 77 -2.63 -7.17 1.12
N VAL A 78 -2.26 -8.31 1.65
CA VAL A 78 -1.22 -9.19 1.13
C VAL A 78 -1.73 -10.61 1.14
N LYS A 79 -1.52 -11.33 0.04
CA LYS A 79 -1.75 -12.77 -0.06
C LYS A 79 -0.49 -13.39 -0.62
N ALA A 80 0.13 -14.29 0.12
CA ALA A 80 1.39 -14.90 -0.28
C ALA A 80 1.52 -16.29 0.34
N GLY A 81 2.11 -17.21 -0.43
CA GLY A 81 2.35 -18.59 -0.03
C GLY A 81 1.11 -19.48 -0.08
N GLU A 82 1.32 -20.73 -0.41
CA GLU A 82 0.29 -21.77 -0.45
C GLU A 82 0.63 -22.94 0.48
N ALA A 83 1.92 -23.18 0.71
CA ALA A 83 2.42 -24.27 1.54
C ALA A 83 3.53 -23.77 2.46
N PHE A 84 3.70 -24.44 3.60
CA PHE A 84 4.69 -24.05 4.62
C PHE A 84 6.12 -24.58 4.32
N ASN A 85 6.26 -25.47 3.39
CA ASN A 85 7.53 -26.13 3.01
C ASN A 85 7.90 -25.80 1.57
#